data_eb3559f818139cad7e961b46a7369838
#
_entry.id   eb3559f818139cad7e961b46a7369838
#
_cell.length_a   1.000
_cell.length_b   1.000
_cell.length_c   1.000
_cell.angle_alpha   90.00
_cell.angle_beta   90.00
_cell.angle_gamma   90.00
#
_symmetry.space_group_name_H-M   'P 1'
#
loop_
_entity.id
_entity.type
_entity.pdbx_description
1 polymer ?
#
loop_
_entity_poly.entity_id
_entity_poly.type
_entity_poly.pdbx_seq_one_letter_code
_entity_poly.pdbx_strand_id
1 'polypeptide(L)'
;SGHGVMIFERKNDEYISKKEGVLLSEDFLLQYGSDFILQEALEQSPYMSNFNGTSVNTIRIATYRSVKDESVNVTACVIRIGKMGEIVDNGHSGGNFVGINPNSGELSSYACDQYGHRSDVWNGINFKDNHFVIPNWEKIIEFAKYIGRKNHHCRLLALDIAIAQDGNPKLIEYNVYAFGFWLFMFQGQKPFGTFTDEIIEYCLKRKNNSKKIQIV
;
A
#
# COMPACT_ATOMS: atom_id res chain seq x y z
N SER A 1 -8.53 -0.79 6.87
CA SER A 1 -8.84 -0.77 8.32
C SER A 1 -8.30 -2.00 9.06
N GLY A 2 -8.10 -3.17 8.44
CA GLY A 2 -7.57 -4.40 9.06
C GLY A 2 -8.50 -5.05 10.10
N HIS A 3 -9.67 -4.51 10.36
CA HIS A 3 -10.67 -5.14 11.20
C HIS A 3 -11.38 -6.26 10.43
N GLY A 4 -11.59 -7.42 11.11
CA GLY A 4 -12.28 -8.57 10.51
C GLY A 4 -11.39 -9.44 9.63
N VAL A 5 -10.07 -9.27 9.64
CA VAL A 5 -9.13 -10.17 8.96
C VAL A 5 -8.76 -11.29 9.93
N MET A 6 -8.92 -12.53 9.48
CA MET A 6 -8.52 -13.72 10.23
C MET A 6 -7.69 -14.63 9.33
N ILE A 7 -6.59 -15.16 9.85
CA ILE A 7 -5.69 -16.07 9.13
C ILE A 7 -5.89 -17.48 9.65
N PHE A 8 -6.17 -18.41 8.74
CA PHE A 8 -6.30 -19.82 9.02
C PHE A 8 -5.14 -20.60 8.44
N GLU A 9 -4.65 -21.58 9.18
CA GLU A 9 -3.64 -22.55 8.74
C GLU A 9 -4.26 -23.92 8.62
N ARG A 10 -3.84 -24.66 7.58
CA ARG A 10 -4.25 -26.07 7.43
C ARG A 10 -3.47 -26.93 8.41
N LYS A 11 -4.19 -27.69 9.25
CA LYS A 11 -3.65 -28.67 10.19
C LYS A 11 -4.51 -29.94 10.09
N ASN A 12 -3.92 -31.07 9.70
CA ASN A 12 -4.60 -32.37 9.63
C ASN A 12 -5.93 -32.33 8.86
N ASP A 13 -5.91 -31.72 7.65
CA ASP A 13 -7.07 -31.49 6.78
C ASP A 13 -8.15 -30.51 7.29
N GLU A 14 -7.92 -29.85 8.41
CA GLU A 14 -8.76 -28.79 8.94
C GLU A 14 -8.06 -27.43 8.84
N TYR A 15 -8.83 -26.34 8.77
CA TYR A 15 -8.31 -24.98 8.81
C TYR A 15 -8.57 -24.36 10.17
N ILE A 16 -7.51 -24.02 10.90
CA ILE A 16 -7.58 -23.50 12.28
C ILE A 16 -6.97 -22.11 12.32
N SER A 17 -7.66 -21.15 12.96
CA SER A 17 -7.15 -19.78 13.06
C SER A 17 -5.87 -19.73 13.89
N LYS A 18 -4.86 -18.99 13.38
CA LYS A 18 -3.55 -18.84 14.04
C LYS A 18 -3.62 -18.25 15.44
N LYS A 19 -4.49 -17.29 15.64
CA LYS A 19 -4.54 -16.49 16.87
C LYS A 19 -5.53 -17.04 17.89
N GLU A 20 -6.67 -17.52 17.43
CA GLU A 20 -7.82 -17.84 18.29
C GLU A 20 -8.08 -19.33 18.41
N GLY A 21 -7.41 -20.17 17.60
CA GLY A 21 -7.59 -21.62 17.59
C GLY A 21 -8.97 -22.06 17.10
N VAL A 22 -9.71 -21.18 16.42
CA VAL A 22 -11.06 -21.45 15.92
C VAL A 22 -11.00 -22.24 14.64
N LEU A 23 -11.85 -23.27 14.52
CA LEU A 23 -12.03 -24.06 13.30
C LEU A 23 -12.81 -23.26 12.24
N LEU A 24 -12.31 -23.22 11.01
CA LEU A 24 -13.05 -22.71 9.86
C LEU A 24 -14.12 -23.73 9.48
N SER A 25 -15.32 -23.53 9.93
CA SER A 25 -16.50 -24.36 9.66
C SER A 25 -17.61 -23.56 8.99
N GLU A 26 -18.60 -24.24 8.46
CA GLU A 26 -19.80 -23.59 7.93
C GLU A 26 -20.50 -22.75 9.00
N ASP A 27 -20.65 -23.28 10.22
CA ASP A 27 -21.24 -22.55 11.35
C ASP A 27 -20.45 -21.29 11.71
N PHE A 28 -19.10 -21.35 11.60
CA PHE A 28 -18.26 -20.17 11.79
C PHE A 28 -18.52 -19.11 10.71
N LEU A 29 -18.62 -19.52 9.44
CA LEU A 29 -18.87 -18.62 8.33
C LEU A 29 -20.25 -17.98 8.37
N LEU A 30 -21.28 -18.70 8.86
CA LEU A 30 -22.63 -18.18 9.03
C LEU A 30 -22.69 -16.93 9.93
N GLN A 31 -21.73 -16.77 10.86
CA GLN A 31 -21.64 -15.58 11.73
C GLN A 31 -21.33 -14.30 10.96
N TYR A 32 -20.72 -14.40 9.76
CA TYR A 32 -20.40 -13.27 8.91
C TYR A 32 -21.50 -12.95 7.88
N GLY A 33 -22.56 -13.76 7.84
CA GLY A 33 -23.61 -13.62 6.84
C GLY A 33 -23.11 -13.91 5.42
N SER A 34 -23.40 -13.02 4.48
CA SER A 34 -22.98 -13.15 3.06
C SER A 34 -21.80 -12.27 2.66
N ASP A 35 -21.33 -11.38 3.55
CA ASP A 35 -20.39 -10.34 3.21
C ASP A 35 -18.97 -10.63 3.71
N PHE A 36 -18.38 -11.69 3.20
CA PHE A 36 -16.97 -12.04 3.48
C PHE A 36 -16.26 -12.54 2.22
N ILE A 37 -14.92 -12.50 2.27
CA ILE A 37 -14.05 -13.02 1.21
C ILE A 37 -13.13 -14.07 1.85
N LEU A 38 -13.07 -15.26 1.24
CA LEU A 38 -12.03 -16.26 1.50
C LEU A 38 -11.01 -16.18 0.37
N GLN A 39 -9.75 -16.04 0.73
CA GLN A 39 -8.67 -16.00 -0.23
C GLN A 39 -7.43 -16.70 0.33
N GLU A 40 -6.56 -17.16 -0.56
CA GLU A 40 -5.26 -17.66 -0.18
C GLU A 40 -4.46 -16.60 0.57
N ALA A 41 -3.83 -16.99 1.69
CA ALA A 41 -2.96 -16.09 2.43
C ALA A 41 -1.67 -15.87 1.63
N LEU A 42 -1.29 -14.59 1.48
CA LEU A 42 -0.05 -14.24 0.81
C LEU A 42 1.15 -14.55 1.72
N GLU A 43 2.10 -15.33 1.21
CA GLU A 43 3.44 -15.45 1.77
C GLU A 43 4.33 -14.37 1.13
N GLN A 44 4.82 -13.45 1.97
CA GLN A 44 5.68 -12.39 1.49
C GLN A 44 7.12 -12.88 1.23
N SER A 45 7.86 -12.17 0.38
CA SER A 45 9.24 -12.49 0.05
C SER A 45 10.14 -12.47 1.29
N PRO A 46 11.22 -13.27 1.32
CA PRO A 46 12.20 -13.25 2.42
C PRO A 46 12.79 -11.85 2.66
N TYR A 47 13.01 -11.07 1.59
CA TYR A 47 13.51 -9.70 1.72
C TYR A 47 12.54 -8.81 2.50
N MET A 48 11.24 -8.86 2.17
CA MET A 48 10.22 -8.06 2.87
C MET A 48 10.03 -8.54 4.31
N SER A 49 10.18 -9.85 4.56
CA SER A 49 10.08 -10.43 5.90
C SER A 49 11.17 -9.94 6.86
N ASN A 50 12.31 -9.44 6.35
CA ASN A 50 13.34 -8.82 7.19
C ASN A 50 12.85 -7.55 7.90
N PHE A 51 11.89 -6.81 7.32
CA PHE A 51 11.32 -5.61 7.96
C PHE A 51 10.29 -5.97 9.05
N ASN A 52 9.45 -6.95 8.77
CA ASN A 52 8.55 -7.59 9.74
C ASN A 52 8.09 -8.94 9.18
N GLY A 53 8.40 -10.02 9.87
CA GLY A 53 7.99 -11.37 9.50
C GLY A 53 6.60 -11.78 10.01
N THR A 54 5.96 -10.98 10.87
CA THR A 54 4.67 -11.31 11.49
C THR A 54 3.47 -10.75 10.71
N SER A 55 3.68 -9.76 9.86
CA SER A 55 2.67 -9.20 8.95
C SER A 55 3.21 -9.06 7.54
N VAL A 56 2.31 -8.99 6.58
CA VAL A 56 2.68 -8.62 5.20
C VAL A 56 3.00 -7.13 5.19
N ASN A 57 4.23 -6.79 4.77
CA ASN A 57 4.64 -5.40 4.56
C ASN A 57 4.24 -4.99 3.15
N THR A 58 3.51 -3.88 3.00
CA THR A 58 3.03 -3.42 1.71
C THR A 58 3.79 -2.19 1.21
N ILE A 59 3.89 -2.06 -0.10
CA ILE A 59 4.39 -0.86 -0.75
C ILE A 59 3.19 -0.05 -1.19
N ARG A 60 2.98 1.13 -0.58
CA ARG A 60 2.00 2.11 -1.03
C ARG A 60 2.60 2.92 -2.16
N ILE A 61 2.00 2.82 -3.36
CA ILE A 61 2.44 3.52 -4.58
C ILE A 61 1.33 4.44 -5.07
N ALA A 62 1.64 5.73 -5.19
CA ALA A 62 0.75 6.68 -5.86
C ALA A 62 1.01 6.67 -7.36
N THR A 63 -0.04 6.48 -8.17
CA THR A 63 0.03 6.62 -9.63
C THR A 63 -0.90 7.71 -10.10
N TYR A 64 -0.46 8.43 -11.13
CA TYR A 64 -1.24 9.47 -11.79
C TYR A 64 -1.25 9.25 -13.30
N ARG A 65 -2.44 9.30 -13.91
CA ARG A 65 -2.60 9.32 -15.35
C ARG A 65 -2.69 10.76 -15.83
N SER A 66 -1.69 11.20 -16.59
CA SER A 66 -1.60 12.56 -17.15
C SER A 66 -2.83 12.90 -17.99
N VAL A 67 -3.30 14.13 -17.85
CA VAL A 67 -4.37 14.67 -18.70
C VAL A 67 -3.87 15.17 -20.04
N LYS A 68 -2.54 15.22 -20.24
CA LYS A 68 -1.92 15.70 -21.47
C LYS A 68 -1.74 14.57 -22.50
N ASP A 69 -1.31 13.40 -22.04
CA ASP A 69 -0.89 12.31 -22.92
C ASP A 69 -1.40 10.92 -22.50
N GLU A 70 -2.26 10.85 -21.46
CA GLU A 70 -2.81 9.61 -20.88
C GLU A 70 -1.74 8.64 -20.33
N SER A 71 -0.48 9.04 -20.24
CA SER A 71 0.57 8.23 -19.62
C SER A 71 0.32 8.01 -18.13
N VAL A 72 0.61 6.80 -17.65
CA VAL A 72 0.52 6.47 -16.23
C VAL A 72 1.91 6.57 -15.60
N ASN A 73 2.02 7.39 -14.58
CA ASN A 73 3.26 7.72 -13.91
C ASN A 73 3.17 7.38 -12.42
N VAL A 74 4.27 6.86 -11.86
CA VAL A 74 4.41 6.72 -10.41
C VAL A 74 4.91 8.06 -9.86
N THR A 75 4.24 8.59 -8.84
CA THR A 75 4.53 9.92 -8.29
C THR A 75 5.19 9.89 -6.92
N ALA A 76 4.85 8.91 -6.08
CA ALA A 76 5.40 8.75 -4.73
C ALA A 76 5.28 7.30 -4.25
N CYS A 77 6.20 6.87 -3.39
CA CYS A 77 6.24 5.50 -2.87
C CYS A 77 6.69 5.46 -1.41
N VAL A 78 6.06 4.61 -0.61
CA VAL A 78 6.51 4.26 0.74
C VAL A 78 6.32 2.77 0.98
N ILE A 79 7.19 2.15 1.78
CA ILE A 79 6.93 0.85 2.38
C ILE A 79 6.22 1.06 3.72
N ARG A 80 5.17 0.29 3.97
CA ARG A 80 4.45 0.22 5.24
C ARG A 80 4.93 -1.02 5.98
N ILE A 81 5.33 -0.83 7.22
CA ILE A 81 5.94 -1.87 8.05
C ILE A 81 5.14 -1.96 9.34
N GLY A 82 4.43 -3.08 9.54
CA GLY A 82 3.68 -3.35 10.75
C GLY A 82 4.56 -3.36 11.99
N LYS A 83 3.96 -3.17 13.16
CA LYS A 83 4.63 -3.39 14.43
C LYS A 83 4.90 -4.90 14.61
N MET A 84 6.06 -5.25 15.11
CA MET A 84 6.42 -6.65 15.39
C MET A 84 5.37 -7.30 16.30
N GLY A 85 4.91 -8.50 15.92
CA GLY A 85 3.85 -9.24 16.62
C GLY A 85 2.41 -8.95 16.14
N GLU A 86 2.19 -7.88 15.36
CA GLU A 86 0.90 -7.60 14.74
C GLU A 86 0.78 -8.30 13.38
N ILE A 87 -0.46 -8.61 12.97
CA ILE A 87 -0.75 -9.30 11.70
C ILE A 87 -1.04 -8.35 10.53
N VAL A 88 -1.11 -7.04 10.81
CA VAL A 88 -1.40 -5.98 9.82
C VAL A 88 -0.33 -4.88 9.87
N ASP A 89 -0.09 -4.23 8.74
CA ASP A 89 0.90 -3.15 8.59
C ASP A 89 0.33 -1.73 8.79
N ASN A 90 -0.90 -1.61 9.28
CA ASN A 90 -1.60 -0.34 9.39
C ASN A 90 -0.98 0.60 10.42
N GLY A 91 -0.83 1.89 10.06
CA GLY A 91 -0.38 2.95 10.97
C GLY A 91 -1.25 3.08 12.23
N HIS A 92 -2.58 2.89 12.10
CA HIS A 92 -3.50 2.90 13.25
C HIS A 92 -3.29 1.75 14.24
N SER A 93 -2.65 0.66 13.79
CA SER A 93 -2.23 -0.46 14.63
C SER A 93 -0.78 -0.31 15.11
N GLY A 94 -0.20 0.89 15.03
CA GLY A 94 1.16 1.19 15.47
C GLY A 94 2.25 0.83 14.44
N GLY A 95 1.90 0.58 13.18
CA GLY A 95 2.86 0.42 12.10
C GLY A 95 3.52 1.75 11.71
N ASN A 96 4.72 1.67 11.16
CA ASN A 96 5.47 2.79 10.61
C ASN A 96 5.64 2.65 9.10
N PHE A 97 6.10 3.72 8.45
CA PHE A 97 6.38 3.71 7.02
C PHE A 97 7.71 4.41 6.72
N VAL A 98 8.35 3.97 5.65
CA VAL A 98 9.66 4.46 5.17
C VAL A 98 9.51 4.87 3.72
N GLY A 99 10.04 6.02 3.34
CA GLY A 99 10.03 6.51 1.97
C GLY A 99 10.80 5.59 1.03
N ILE A 100 10.33 5.48 -0.20
CA ILE A 100 11.05 4.79 -1.27
C ILE A 100 11.27 5.79 -2.39
N ASN A 101 12.51 5.92 -2.87
CA ASN A 101 12.79 6.69 -4.06
C ASN A 101 12.12 6.03 -5.28
N PRO A 102 11.18 6.69 -5.96
CA PRO A 102 10.44 6.08 -7.07
C PRO A 102 11.31 5.62 -8.25
N ASN A 103 12.51 6.20 -8.41
CA ASN A 103 13.40 5.86 -9.51
C ASN A 103 14.34 4.69 -9.21
N SER A 104 14.82 4.58 -7.96
CA SER A 104 15.85 3.61 -7.59
C SER A 104 15.36 2.46 -6.71
N GLY A 105 14.20 2.60 -6.04
CA GLY A 105 13.73 1.65 -5.04
C GLY A 105 14.47 1.75 -3.70
N GLU A 106 15.32 2.76 -3.54
CA GLU A 106 16.08 3.01 -2.32
C GLU A 106 15.19 3.55 -1.21
N LEU A 107 15.34 3.02 0.01
CA LEU A 107 14.61 3.46 1.18
C LEU A 107 15.24 4.73 1.79
N SER A 108 14.41 5.59 2.37
CA SER A 108 14.89 6.72 3.16
C SER A 108 15.54 6.26 4.46
N SER A 109 16.35 7.14 5.06
CA SER A 109 17.15 6.86 6.26
C SER A 109 16.36 6.90 7.58
N TYR A 110 15.03 7.00 7.53
CA TYR A 110 14.19 7.05 8.72
C TYR A 110 12.79 6.49 8.46
N ALA A 111 12.18 5.95 9.51
CA ALA A 111 10.78 5.58 9.55
C ALA A 111 9.94 6.72 10.14
N CYS A 112 8.65 6.80 9.76
CA CYS A 112 7.67 7.69 10.37
C CYS A 112 6.49 6.92 10.90
N ASP A 113 5.90 7.40 12.00
CA ASP A 113 4.58 6.98 12.45
C ASP A 113 3.44 7.80 11.79
N GLN A 114 2.19 7.48 12.12
CA GLN A 114 1.01 8.17 11.58
C GLN A 114 0.91 9.65 11.97
N TYR A 115 1.67 10.12 12.94
CA TYR A 115 1.73 11.51 13.40
C TYR A 115 2.90 12.30 12.82
N GLY A 116 3.76 11.63 12.05
CA GLY A 116 4.95 12.21 11.43
C GLY A 116 6.18 12.24 12.34
N HIS A 117 6.15 11.55 13.50
CA HIS A 117 7.35 11.40 14.31
C HIS A 117 8.34 10.50 13.58
N ARG A 118 9.58 10.96 13.50
CA ARG A 118 10.68 10.26 12.82
C ARG A 118 11.48 9.42 13.80
N SER A 119 11.92 8.25 13.33
CA SER A 119 12.85 7.39 14.04
C SER A 119 13.85 6.79 13.06
N ASP A 120 15.12 6.80 13.43
CA ASP A 120 16.18 6.14 12.66
C ASP A 120 16.09 4.60 12.78
N VAL A 121 15.37 4.10 13.79
CA VAL A 121 15.24 2.67 14.08
C VAL A 121 13.75 2.28 14.19
N TRP A 122 13.37 1.19 13.53
CA TRP A 122 12.05 0.56 13.66
C TRP A 122 12.17 -0.97 13.61
N ASN A 123 11.46 -1.69 14.47
CA ASN A 123 11.54 -3.15 14.62
C ASN A 123 12.98 -3.68 14.77
N GLY A 124 13.86 -2.90 15.41
CA GLY A 124 15.30 -3.23 15.55
C GLY A 124 16.14 -2.97 14.29
N ILE A 125 15.56 -2.45 13.22
CA ILE A 125 16.26 -2.13 11.97
C ILE A 125 16.66 -0.65 12.01
N ASN A 126 17.93 -0.38 11.82
CA ASN A 126 18.47 0.97 11.70
C ASN A 126 18.47 1.37 10.21
N PHE A 127 17.63 2.32 9.83
CA PHE A 127 17.50 2.83 8.46
C PHE A 127 18.56 3.88 8.12
N LYS A 128 19.18 4.50 9.13
CA LYS A 128 20.19 5.54 8.92
C LYS A 128 21.54 4.96 8.53
N ASP A 129 21.94 3.88 9.20
CA ASP A 129 23.25 3.29 9.02
C ASP A 129 23.26 2.14 8.00
N ASN A 130 22.09 1.75 7.50
CA ASN A 130 21.96 0.70 6.50
C ASN A 130 21.31 1.23 5.22
N HIS A 131 21.83 0.76 4.11
CA HIS A 131 21.31 1.08 2.78
C HIS A 131 20.42 -0.06 2.30
N PHE A 132 19.13 0.23 2.14
CA PHE A 132 18.13 -0.73 1.66
C PHE A 132 17.61 -0.34 0.28
N VAL A 133 17.56 -1.31 -0.63
CA VAL A 133 16.97 -1.15 -1.97
C VAL A 133 16.00 -2.29 -2.20
N ILE A 134 14.77 -1.98 -2.59
CA ILE A 134 13.76 -3.00 -2.90
C ILE A 134 14.20 -3.78 -4.16
N PRO A 135 14.34 -5.11 -4.07
CA PRO A 135 14.73 -5.92 -5.22
C PRO A 135 13.72 -5.85 -6.36
N ASN A 136 14.20 -5.95 -7.59
CA ASN A 136 13.37 -5.94 -8.81
C ASN A 136 12.44 -4.72 -8.91
N TRP A 137 12.91 -3.55 -8.47
CA TRP A 137 12.10 -2.35 -8.36
C TRP A 137 11.40 -1.97 -9.66
N GLU A 138 12.07 -2.06 -10.80
CA GLU A 138 11.50 -1.78 -12.12
C GLU A 138 10.25 -2.63 -12.40
N LYS A 139 10.26 -3.91 -12.01
CA LYS A 139 9.11 -4.80 -12.18
C LYS A 139 7.91 -4.34 -11.34
N ILE A 140 8.16 -3.84 -10.14
CA ILE A 140 7.11 -3.31 -9.24
C ILE A 140 6.51 -2.04 -9.84
N ILE A 141 7.35 -1.13 -10.33
CA ILE A 141 6.92 0.11 -11.00
C ILE A 141 6.08 -0.20 -12.25
N GLU A 142 6.52 -1.11 -13.11
CA GLU A 142 5.75 -1.47 -14.30
C GLU A 142 4.43 -2.18 -13.95
N PHE A 143 4.40 -2.98 -12.90
CA PHE A 143 3.16 -3.55 -12.38
C PHE A 143 2.19 -2.46 -11.88
N ALA A 144 2.68 -1.47 -11.13
CA ALA A 144 1.86 -0.35 -10.67
C ALA A 144 1.29 0.46 -11.85
N LYS A 145 2.11 0.76 -12.84
CA LYS A 145 1.66 1.43 -14.08
C LYS A 145 0.64 0.58 -14.86
N TYR A 146 0.84 -0.73 -14.92
CA TYR A 146 -0.11 -1.65 -15.55
C TYR A 146 -1.48 -1.57 -14.89
N ILE A 147 -1.56 -1.61 -13.54
CA ILE A 147 -2.83 -1.45 -12.82
C ILE A 147 -3.46 -0.09 -13.10
N GLY A 148 -2.67 0.98 -13.10
CA GLY A 148 -3.13 2.33 -13.43
C GLY A 148 -3.69 2.42 -14.85
N ARG A 149 -3.09 1.74 -15.84
CA ARG A 149 -3.60 1.67 -17.23
C ARG A 149 -4.93 0.95 -17.34
N LYS A 150 -5.17 -0.06 -16.50
CA LYS A 150 -6.44 -0.82 -16.48
C LYS A 150 -7.59 -0.06 -15.82
N ASN A 151 -7.30 0.93 -15.00
CA ASN A 151 -8.31 1.71 -14.30
C ASN A 151 -8.61 3.02 -15.05
N HIS A 152 -9.59 2.99 -15.97
CA HIS A 152 -9.88 4.13 -16.84
C HIS A 152 -10.69 5.25 -16.16
N HIS A 153 -11.39 4.96 -15.08
CA HIS A 153 -12.29 5.91 -14.42
C HIS A 153 -11.59 6.84 -13.43
N CYS A 154 -10.42 6.44 -12.92
CA CYS A 154 -9.66 7.21 -11.94
C CYS A 154 -8.29 7.57 -12.49
N ARG A 155 -7.95 8.86 -12.47
CA ARG A 155 -6.63 9.34 -12.89
C ARG A 155 -5.58 9.18 -11.80
N LEU A 156 -6.02 9.14 -10.54
CA LEU A 156 -5.17 9.02 -9.38
C LEU A 156 -5.53 7.75 -8.62
N LEU A 157 -4.54 6.92 -8.30
CA LEU A 157 -4.70 5.72 -7.49
C LEU A 157 -3.60 5.66 -6.43
N ALA A 158 -3.94 5.15 -5.25
CA ALA A 158 -2.97 4.68 -4.29
C ALA A 158 -3.08 3.16 -4.18
N LEU A 159 -2.03 2.46 -4.63
CA LEU A 159 -1.96 1.00 -4.70
C LEU A 159 -1.24 0.46 -3.48
N ASP A 160 -1.75 -0.58 -2.86
CA ASP A 160 -1.06 -1.39 -1.86
C ASP A 160 -0.58 -2.67 -2.53
N ILE A 161 0.72 -2.79 -2.69
CA ILE A 161 1.38 -3.89 -3.39
C ILE A 161 2.24 -4.67 -2.40
N ALA A 162 2.02 -5.96 -2.28
CA ALA A 162 2.91 -6.88 -1.57
C ALA A 162 3.86 -7.55 -2.56
N ILE A 163 5.02 -8.00 -2.05
CA ILE A 163 5.95 -8.82 -2.81
C ILE A 163 5.84 -10.24 -2.30
N ALA A 164 5.36 -11.13 -3.15
CA ALA A 164 5.17 -12.54 -2.83
C ALA A 164 6.51 -13.29 -2.70
N GLN A 165 6.45 -14.52 -2.17
CA GLN A 165 7.61 -15.37 -1.92
C GLN A 165 8.50 -15.57 -3.17
N ASP A 166 7.89 -15.62 -4.34
CA ASP A 166 8.56 -15.76 -5.64
C ASP A 166 9.16 -14.42 -6.16
N GLY A 167 9.08 -13.34 -5.37
CA GLY A 167 9.54 -11.99 -5.73
C GLY A 167 8.59 -11.25 -6.69
N ASN A 168 7.42 -11.79 -6.99
CA ASN A 168 6.44 -11.12 -7.85
C ASN A 168 5.58 -10.12 -7.06
N PRO A 169 5.26 -8.94 -7.65
CA PRO A 169 4.31 -8.01 -7.05
C PRO A 169 2.88 -8.57 -7.12
N LYS A 170 2.15 -8.40 -6.03
CA LYS A 170 0.73 -8.74 -5.90
C LYS A 170 -0.05 -7.52 -5.44
N LEU A 171 -1.12 -7.18 -6.14
CA LEU A 171 -2.02 -6.12 -5.71
C LEU A 171 -2.86 -6.62 -4.54
N ILE A 172 -2.79 -5.93 -3.41
CA ILE A 172 -3.63 -6.19 -2.24
C ILE A 172 -4.92 -5.40 -2.35
N GLU A 173 -4.79 -4.08 -2.52
CA GLU A 173 -5.92 -3.17 -2.72
C GLU A 173 -5.48 -1.94 -3.51
N TYR A 174 -6.45 -1.20 -4.03
CA TYR A 174 -6.21 0.15 -4.52
C TYR A 174 -7.27 1.11 -4.00
N ASN A 175 -6.83 2.32 -3.71
CA ASN A 175 -7.66 3.38 -3.18
C ASN A 175 -7.89 4.44 -4.26
N VAL A 176 -9.17 4.76 -4.51
CA VAL A 176 -9.62 5.83 -5.42
C VAL A 176 -10.07 7.07 -4.66
N TYR A 177 -10.08 6.97 -3.34
CA TYR A 177 -10.43 8.00 -2.36
C TYR A 177 -9.57 7.84 -1.11
N ALA A 178 -9.34 8.90 -0.37
CA ALA A 178 -8.54 8.90 0.87
C ALA A 178 -7.12 8.30 0.68
N PHE A 179 -6.39 8.79 -0.30
CA PHE A 179 -5.11 8.22 -0.78
C PHE A 179 -3.99 8.13 0.26
N GLY A 180 -4.16 8.77 1.44
CA GLY A 180 -3.12 8.80 2.47
C GLY A 180 -1.88 9.60 2.06
N PHE A 181 -2.05 10.75 1.41
CA PHE A 181 -0.93 11.58 0.93
C PHE A 181 0.05 12.00 2.02
N TRP A 182 -0.41 12.08 3.27
CA TRP A 182 0.42 12.37 4.43
C TRP A 182 1.58 11.39 4.60
N LEU A 183 1.40 10.09 4.21
CA LEU A 183 2.47 9.09 4.21
C LEU A 183 3.68 9.57 3.40
N PHE A 184 3.43 10.04 2.17
CA PHE A 184 4.47 10.53 1.29
C PHE A 184 5.05 11.85 1.78
N MET A 185 4.20 12.76 2.26
CA MET A 185 4.62 14.09 2.74
C MET A 185 5.52 14.01 3.96
N PHE A 186 5.24 13.13 4.92
CA PHE A 186 6.10 12.92 6.09
C PHE A 186 7.47 12.34 5.72
N GLN A 187 7.55 11.67 4.57
CA GLN A 187 8.79 11.19 3.98
C GLN A 187 9.46 12.21 3.03
N GLY A 188 8.97 13.46 3.02
CA GLY A 188 9.54 14.53 2.20
C GLY A 188 9.24 14.42 0.70
N GLN A 189 8.35 13.50 0.30
CA GLN A 189 7.96 13.33 -1.09
C GLN A 189 6.79 14.24 -1.46
N LYS A 190 6.79 14.72 -2.70
CA LYS A 190 5.65 15.43 -3.28
C LYS A 190 4.64 14.40 -3.79
N PRO A 191 3.39 14.35 -3.27
CA PRO A 191 2.43 13.28 -3.63
C PRO A 191 2.13 13.21 -5.14
N PHE A 192 2.21 14.32 -5.83
CA PHE A 192 1.96 14.42 -7.28
C PHE A 192 3.24 14.53 -8.12
N GLY A 193 4.42 14.51 -7.47
CA GLY A 193 5.70 14.65 -8.15
C GLY A 193 5.76 15.91 -9.02
N THR A 194 6.20 15.76 -10.26
CA THR A 194 6.29 16.83 -11.26
C THR A 194 4.94 17.21 -11.89
N PHE A 195 3.87 16.47 -11.58
CA PHE A 195 2.53 16.69 -12.15
C PHE A 195 1.64 17.63 -11.32
N THR A 196 2.18 18.25 -10.26
CA THR A 196 1.41 19.11 -9.35
C THR A 196 0.68 20.21 -10.08
N ASP A 197 1.38 20.96 -10.93
CA ASP A 197 0.80 22.09 -11.68
C ASP A 197 -0.28 21.62 -12.66
N GLU A 198 -0.02 20.52 -13.38
CA GLU A 198 -0.99 19.91 -14.29
C GLU A 198 -2.28 19.52 -13.59
N ILE A 199 -2.17 18.89 -12.42
CA ILE A 199 -3.33 18.46 -11.63
C ILE A 199 -4.11 19.68 -11.13
N ILE A 200 -3.44 20.71 -10.62
CA ILE A 200 -4.07 21.95 -10.16
C ILE A 200 -4.84 22.63 -11.31
N GLU A 201 -4.20 22.82 -12.45
CA GLU A 201 -4.85 23.41 -13.62
C GLU A 201 -6.08 22.63 -14.07
N TYR A 202 -5.97 21.31 -14.13
CA TYR A 202 -7.09 20.44 -14.50
C TYR A 202 -8.26 20.57 -13.55
N CYS A 203 -8.00 20.55 -12.24
CA CYS A 203 -9.03 20.70 -11.22
C CYS A 203 -9.71 22.09 -11.27
N LEU A 204 -8.94 23.16 -11.48
CA LEU A 204 -9.48 24.52 -11.61
C LEU A 204 -10.37 24.67 -12.85
N LYS A 205 -9.95 24.13 -14.00
CA LYS A 205 -10.75 24.12 -15.22
C LYS A 205 -12.10 23.39 -15.04
N ARG A 206 -12.09 22.23 -14.38
CA ARG A 206 -13.31 21.47 -14.09
C ARG A 206 -14.25 22.23 -13.15
N LYS A 207 -13.73 22.84 -12.07
CA LYS A 207 -14.52 23.65 -11.13
C LYS A 207 -15.21 24.83 -11.83
N ASN A 208 -14.51 25.49 -12.74
CA ASN A 208 -15.07 26.60 -13.50
C ASN A 208 -16.14 26.16 -14.50
N ASN A 209 -15.98 24.98 -15.10
CA ASN A 209 -16.97 24.41 -16.02
C ASN A 209 -18.23 23.91 -15.30
N SER A 210 -18.08 23.28 -14.11
CA SER A 210 -19.24 22.84 -13.34
C SER A 210 -20.15 23.96 -12.84
N LYS A 211 -19.59 25.18 -12.66
CA LYS A 211 -20.38 26.38 -12.32
C LYS A 211 -21.20 26.93 -13.49
N LYS A 212 -20.96 26.47 -14.72
CA LYS A 212 -21.66 26.92 -15.93
C LYS A 212 -22.84 26.02 -16.32
N ILE A 213 -23.02 24.89 -15.68
CA ILE A 213 -24.18 24.03 -15.89
C ILE A 213 -25.31 24.55 -14.98
N GLN A 214 -26.04 25.57 -15.44
CA GLN A 214 -27.38 25.84 -14.94
C GLN A 214 -28.34 24.86 -15.63
N ILE A 215 -28.90 23.97 -14.82
CA ILE A 215 -30.07 23.19 -15.26
C ILE A 215 -31.22 24.17 -15.23
N VAL A 216 -31.72 24.55 -16.39
CA VAL A 216 -32.95 25.29 -16.59
C VAL A 216 -34.12 24.29 -16.55
#